data_88dcd9056aab756d50a2c85ec6f104b8
#
_entry.id   88dcd9056aab756d50a2c85ec6f104b8
#
_cell.length_a   1.000
_cell.length_b   1.000
_cell.length_c   1.000
_cell.angle_alpha   90.00
_cell.angle_beta   90.00
_cell.angle_gamma   90.00
#
_symmetry.space_group_name_H-M   'P 1'
#
loop_
_entity.id
_entity.type
_entity.pdbx_description
1 polymer ?
#
loop_
_entity_poly.entity_id
_entity_poly.type
_entity_poly.pdbx_seq_one_letter_code
_entity_poly.pdbx_strand_id
1 'polypeptide(L)'
;MGTDNVTIHRFIIDELEDMGIARHRLFQEIGLPAGILAAADAYLPSQTQLRLWEVAERELDDSDIAINVADRFRLGRLGLLDYLFAASPTLLHGLAINERYSTAISTNHYCKLDADTGDEVTLSIEIIDGEGRGRDLTQLWTLATTLTRCRLALDAPLDPLRVTLRQPAPKDLDAHTAIFGSAILDFDAPMDAITFRAVDTRRQLVTQDPTLARVLQPLADALPPPPTPPDTWIEQVASAISQALDDGQVSLPVVAHLLITSPRTLQRRLREAGTTWRRELDRARATRLAEQARDDLSRDGRAQLLAYADPGSTWRAARRWSATLPAHSPNPRQKPISGDHRKFDKPDILKTRATSRGGLNWNETSDRSPIPVQDRDQRRAARPDRSRSPNARPRADAELRTKPQH
;
A
#
# COMPACT_ATOMS: atom_id res chain seq x y z
N MET A 1 1.31 0.81 16.30
CA MET A 1 0.55 0.10 15.26
C MET A 1 0.80 0.75 13.92
N GLY A 2 1.28 0.01 12.92
CA GLY A 2 1.59 0.53 11.61
C GLY A 2 0.36 0.76 10.73
N THR A 3 0.60 1.34 9.56
CA THR A 3 -0.40 1.56 8.51
C THR A 3 0.11 1.04 7.18
N ASP A 4 -0.80 0.55 6.35
CA ASP A 4 -0.52 0.04 5.01
C ASP A 4 -1.26 0.85 3.96
N ASN A 5 -0.62 1.13 2.83
CA ASN A 5 -1.27 1.77 1.70
C ASN A 5 -2.44 0.91 1.21
N VAL A 6 -3.54 1.57 0.92
CA VAL A 6 -4.79 0.92 0.48
C VAL A 6 -4.61 0.05 -0.77
N THR A 7 -3.58 0.29 -1.56
CA THR A 7 -3.28 -0.47 -2.79
C THR A 7 -3.03 -1.95 -2.48
N ILE A 8 -2.38 -2.26 -1.35
CA ILE A 8 -2.19 -3.65 -0.89
C ILE A 8 -3.54 -4.31 -0.63
N HIS A 9 -4.39 -3.65 0.17
CA HIS A 9 -5.71 -4.18 0.52
C HIS A 9 -6.59 -4.36 -0.72
N ARG A 10 -6.54 -3.40 -1.65
CA ARG A 10 -7.26 -3.47 -2.92
C ARG A 10 -6.88 -4.71 -3.69
N PHE A 11 -5.57 -4.93 -3.88
CA PHE A 11 -5.07 -6.11 -4.60
C PHE A 11 -5.56 -7.41 -3.94
N ILE A 12 -5.35 -7.57 -2.63
CA ILE A 12 -5.73 -8.79 -1.92
C ILE A 12 -7.25 -9.02 -1.99
N ILE A 13 -8.06 -7.99 -1.76
CA ILE A 13 -9.53 -8.09 -1.79
C ILE A 13 -10.04 -8.43 -3.20
N ASP A 14 -9.46 -7.83 -4.25
CA ASP A 14 -9.83 -8.14 -5.63
C ASP A 14 -9.57 -9.63 -5.93
N GLU A 15 -8.40 -10.16 -5.57
CA GLU A 15 -8.07 -11.57 -5.80
C GLU A 15 -8.96 -12.52 -4.96
N LEU A 16 -9.24 -12.17 -3.70
CA LEU A 16 -10.14 -12.95 -2.85
C LEU A 16 -11.58 -12.97 -3.38
N GLU A 17 -12.04 -11.87 -3.97
CA GLU A 17 -13.35 -11.80 -4.63
C GLU A 17 -13.40 -12.73 -5.87
N ASP A 18 -12.35 -12.71 -6.68
CA ASP A 18 -12.19 -13.61 -7.84
C ASP A 18 -12.07 -15.09 -7.42
N MET A 19 -11.65 -15.36 -6.19
CA MET A 19 -11.62 -16.69 -5.59
C MET A 19 -12.94 -17.09 -4.92
N GLY A 20 -13.94 -16.22 -4.90
CA GLY A 20 -15.31 -16.53 -4.49
C GLY A 20 -15.76 -15.94 -3.15
N ILE A 21 -14.97 -15.12 -2.48
CA ILE A 21 -15.39 -14.44 -1.25
C ILE A 21 -16.07 -13.12 -1.63
N ALA A 22 -17.34 -12.98 -1.28
CA ALA A 22 -18.07 -11.75 -1.57
C ALA A 22 -17.43 -10.52 -0.87
N ARG A 23 -17.10 -9.48 -1.63
CA ARG A 23 -16.44 -8.24 -1.16
C ARG A 23 -17.12 -7.62 0.06
N HIS A 24 -18.46 -7.57 0.07
CA HIS A 24 -19.20 -6.99 1.19
C HIS A 24 -18.99 -7.79 2.49
N ARG A 25 -18.77 -9.10 2.41
CA ARG A 25 -18.49 -9.96 3.56
C ARG A 25 -17.09 -9.66 4.11
N LEU A 26 -16.09 -9.53 3.24
CA LEU A 26 -14.74 -9.09 3.64
C LEU A 26 -14.81 -7.75 4.38
N PHE A 27 -15.50 -6.75 3.82
CA PHE A 27 -15.63 -5.43 4.42
C PHE A 27 -16.29 -5.46 5.80
N GLN A 28 -17.35 -6.25 5.97
CA GLN A 28 -18.02 -6.40 7.27
C GLN A 28 -17.10 -7.05 8.31
N GLU A 29 -16.37 -8.10 7.94
CA GLU A 29 -15.51 -8.85 8.87
C GLU A 29 -14.28 -8.05 9.31
N ILE A 30 -13.68 -7.27 8.41
CA ILE A 30 -12.47 -6.49 8.69
C ILE A 30 -12.73 -5.03 9.02
N GLY A 31 -13.97 -4.58 8.93
CA GLY A 31 -14.33 -3.23 9.34
C GLY A 31 -14.01 -2.12 8.37
N LEU A 32 -13.92 -2.39 7.08
CA LEU A 32 -13.63 -1.35 6.11
C LEU A 32 -14.88 -0.54 5.74
N PRO A 33 -14.77 0.80 5.70
CA PRO A 33 -15.81 1.66 5.15
C PRO A 33 -16.04 1.37 3.67
N ALA A 34 -17.30 1.43 3.25
CA ALA A 34 -17.62 1.35 1.84
C ALA A 34 -16.93 2.50 1.07
N GLY A 35 -16.21 2.17 0.00
CA GLY A 35 -15.56 3.16 -0.85
C GLY A 35 -14.11 3.52 -0.45
N ILE A 36 -13.59 3.07 0.70
CA ILE A 36 -12.20 3.37 1.09
C ILE A 36 -11.18 2.90 0.04
N LEU A 37 -11.46 1.80 -0.64
CA LEU A 37 -10.58 1.28 -1.68
C LEU A 37 -10.56 2.16 -2.95
N ALA A 38 -11.48 3.10 -3.11
CA ALA A 38 -11.46 4.05 -4.23
C ALA A 38 -10.47 5.21 -4.01
N ALA A 39 -10.07 5.48 -2.77
CA ALA A 39 -9.07 6.49 -2.46
C ALA A 39 -7.68 6.05 -2.95
N ALA A 40 -6.97 6.93 -3.69
CA ALA A 40 -5.66 6.58 -4.25
C ALA A 40 -4.56 6.52 -3.17
N ASP A 41 -4.63 7.41 -2.19
CA ASP A 41 -3.56 7.67 -1.21
C ASP A 41 -4.00 7.39 0.23
N ALA A 42 -5.01 6.52 0.42
CA ALA A 42 -5.45 6.15 1.75
C ALA A 42 -4.49 5.14 2.39
N TYR A 43 -4.36 5.23 3.72
CA TYR A 43 -3.66 4.26 4.54
C TYR A 43 -4.64 3.64 5.52
N LEU A 44 -4.52 2.34 5.70
CA LEU A 44 -5.35 1.55 6.61
C LEU A 44 -4.48 1.01 7.76
N PRO A 45 -5.04 0.79 8.95
CA PRO A 45 -4.30 0.11 10.01
C PRO A 45 -3.79 -1.25 9.54
N SER A 46 -2.52 -1.57 9.76
CA SER A 46 -1.92 -2.85 9.32
C SER A 46 -2.62 -4.06 9.91
N GLN A 47 -3.24 -3.91 11.08
CA GLN A 47 -4.10 -4.95 11.67
C GLN A 47 -5.24 -5.38 10.74
N THR A 48 -5.69 -4.50 9.86
CA THR A 48 -6.74 -4.81 8.87
C THR A 48 -6.25 -5.86 7.87
N GLN A 49 -4.99 -5.76 7.42
CA GLN A 49 -4.40 -6.75 6.52
C GLN A 49 -4.24 -8.11 7.21
N LEU A 50 -3.73 -8.13 8.45
CA LEU A 50 -3.58 -9.37 9.21
C LEU A 50 -4.92 -10.09 9.35
N ARG A 51 -5.97 -9.34 9.73
CA ARG A 51 -7.32 -9.89 9.87
C ARG A 51 -7.92 -10.32 8.52
N LEU A 52 -7.62 -9.62 7.45
CA LEU A 52 -8.08 -10.00 6.10
C LEU A 52 -7.62 -11.41 5.73
N TRP A 53 -6.36 -11.73 6.02
CA TRP A 53 -5.81 -13.06 5.78
C TRP A 53 -6.47 -14.13 6.65
N GLU A 54 -6.70 -13.87 7.94
CA GLU A 54 -7.40 -14.81 8.84
C GLU A 54 -8.84 -15.09 8.38
N VAL A 55 -9.51 -14.06 7.86
CA VAL A 55 -10.86 -14.20 7.29
C VAL A 55 -10.79 -15.03 6.01
N ALA A 56 -9.85 -14.75 5.12
CA ALA A 56 -9.71 -15.43 3.84
C ALA A 56 -9.43 -16.93 4.02
N GLU A 57 -8.48 -17.30 4.88
CA GLU A 57 -8.14 -18.68 5.21
C GLU A 57 -9.37 -19.43 5.73
N ARG A 58 -10.10 -18.83 6.66
CA ARG A 58 -11.31 -19.44 7.24
C ARG A 58 -12.45 -19.60 6.23
N GLU A 59 -12.68 -18.57 5.38
CA GLU A 59 -13.82 -18.59 4.45
C GLU A 59 -13.62 -19.57 3.29
N LEU A 60 -12.38 -19.78 2.86
CA LEU A 60 -12.03 -20.69 1.77
C LEU A 60 -11.56 -22.05 2.27
N ASP A 61 -11.38 -22.23 3.59
CA ASP A 61 -10.76 -23.42 4.20
C ASP A 61 -9.44 -23.81 3.50
N ASP A 62 -8.61 -22.77 3.21
CA ASP A 62 -7.39 -22.88 2.43
C ASP A 62 -6.21 -22.33 3.21
N SER A 63 -5.35 -23.20 3.73
CA SER A 63 -4.13 -22.84 4.48
C SER A 63 -3.06 -22.20 3.60
N ASP A 64 -3.12 -22.37 2.29
CA ASP A 64 -2.15 -21.88 1.31
C ASP A 64 -2.62 -20.60 0.59
N ILE A 65 -3.71 -20.01 1.08
CA ILE A 65 -4.37 -18.83 0.48
C ILE A 65 -3.39 -17.70 0.17
N ALA A 66 -2.39 -17.47 1.04
CA ALA A 66 -1.39 -16.43 0.84
C ALA A 66 -0.51 -16.70 -0.40
N ILE A 67 -0.12 -17.96 -0.63
CA ILE A 67 0.63 -18.39 -1.82
C ILE A 67 -0.27 -18.30 -3.05
N ASN A 68 -1.51 -18.78 -2.96
CA ASN A 68 -2.45 -18.77 -4.06
C ASN A 68 -2.76 -17.35 -4.56
N VAL A 69 -2.88 -16.38 -3.66
CA VAL A 69 -3.01 -14.96 -4.03
C VAL A 69 -1.71 -14.40 -4.60
N ALA A 70 -0.54 -14.79 -4.07
CA ALA A 70 0.76 -14.33 -4.58
C ALA A 70 1.04 -14.83 -6.01
N ASP A 71 0.62 -16.04 -6.36
CA ASP A 71 0.78 -16.60 -7.71
C ASP A 71 -0.07 -15.84 -8.76
N ARG A 72 -1.18 -15.24 -8.34
CA ARG A 72 -2.05 -14.42 -9.19
C ARG A 72 -1.54 -12.98 -9.40
N PHE A 73 -0.44 -12.62 -8.75
CA PHE A 73 0.14 -11.28 -8.88
C PHE A 73 0.52 -10.95 -10.34
N ARG A 74 0.32 -9.68 -10.73
CA ARG A 74 0.73 -9.12 -12.02
C ARG A 74 1.41 -7.78 -11.80
N LEU A 75 2.41 -7.46 -12.61
CA LEU A 75 3.11 -6.18 -12.54
C LEU A 75 2.14 -5.00 -12.69
N GLY A 76 2.33 -3.97 -11.88
CA GLY A 76 1.51 -2.77 -11.84
C GLY A 76 0.36 -2.82 -10.82
N ARG A 77 0.05 -3.97 -10.24
CA ARG A 77 -1.05 -4.12 -9.27
C ARG A 77 -0.82 -3.36 -7.96
N LEU A 78 0.42 -3.13 -7.58
CA LEU A 78 0.80 -2.35 -6.40
C LEU A 78 1.19 -0.90 -6.73
N GLY A 79 0.85 -0.41 -7.94
CA GLY A 79 0.93 0.99 -8.30
C GLY A 79 2.34 1.47 -8.66
N LEU A 80 2.65 2.74 -8.30
CA LEU A 80 3.85 3.46 -8.73
C LEU A 80 5.15 2.70 -8.47
N LEU A 81 5.31 2.14 -7.28
CA LEU A 81 6.56 1.48 -6.88
C LEU A 81 6.76 0.14 -7.59
N ASP A 82 5.67 -0.52 -7.96
CA ASP A 82 5.70 -1.73 -8.75
C ASP A 82 6.16 -1.46 -10.19
N TYR A 83 5.66 -0.38 -10.80
CA TYR A 83 6.16 0.07 -12.10
C TYR A 83 7.62 0.52 -12.05
N LEU A 84 8.04 1.18 -10.97
CA LEU A 84 9.43 1.61 -10.80
C LEU A 84 10.36 0.40 -10.63
N PHE A 85 9.94 -0.62 -9.88
CA PHE A 85 10.63 -1.91 -9.81
C PHE A 85 10.80 -2.50 -11.21
N ALA A 86 9.71 -2.63 -11.96
CA ALA A 86 9.70 -3.23 -13.28
C ALA A 86 10.56 -2.45 -14.30
N ALA A 87 10.59 -1.11 -14.20
CA ALA A 87 11.39 -0.26 -15.08
C ALA A 87 12.89 -0.24 -14.73
N SER A 88 13.30 -0.89 -13.65
CA SER A 88 14.70 -0.92 -13.18
C SER A 88 15.63 -1.67 -14.15
N PRO A 89 16.94 -1.31 -14.22
CA PRO A 89 17.85 -1.93 -15.17
C PRO A 89 18.18 -3.39 -14.86
N THR A 90 18.27 -3.76 -13.60
CA THR A 90 18.56 -5.14 -13.15
C THR A 90 17.66 -5.53 -11.99
N LEU A 91 17.62 -6.83 -11.71
CA LEU A 91 16.86 -7.33 -10.56
C LEU A 91 17.33 -6.73 -9.24
N LEU A 92 18.65 -6.56 -9.05
CA LEU A 92 19.20 -5.92 -7.85
C LEU A 92 18.67 -4.49 -7.66
N HIS A 93 18.62 -3.69 -8.74
CA HIS A 93 18.06 -2.34 -8.67
C HIS A 93 16.57 -2.38 -8.34
N GLY A 94 15.81 -3.32 -8.90
CA GLY A 94 14.40 -3.52 -8.55
C GLY A 94 14.22 -3.88 -7.07
N LEU A 95 15.03 -4.79 -6.53
CA LEU A 95 14.99 -5.14 -5.10
C LEU A 95 15.34 -3.94 -4.20
N ALA A 96 16.28 -3.08 -4.62
CA ALA A 96 16.61 -1.86 -3.89
C ALA A 96 15.46 -0.84 -3.84
N ILE A 97 14.52 -0.85 -4.80
CA ILE A 97 13.29 -0.07 -4.75
C ILE A 97 12.42 -0.48 -3.55
N ASN A 98 12.34 -1.78 -3.25
CA ASN A 98 11.60 -2.25 -2.07
C ASN A 98 12.20 -1.69 -0.77
N GLU A 99 13.52 -1.72 -0.60
CA GLU A 99 14.17 -1.15 0.59
C GLU A 99 13.93 0.35 0.69
N ARG A 100 14.20 1.09 -0.41
CA ARG A 100 14.13 2.55 -0.43
C ARG A 100 12.74 3.10 -0.12
N TYR A 101 11.69 2.45 -0.61
CA TYR A 101 10.31 2.95 -0.53
C TYR A 101 9.38 2.07 0.30
N SER A 102 9.91 1.11 1.07
CA SER A 102 9.09 0.21 1.91
C SER A 102 8.11 0.97 2.80
N THR A 103 8.56 2.06 3.42
CA THR A 103 7.74 2.87 4.33
C THR A 103 6.60 3.60 3.62
N ALA A 104 6.72 3.90 2.31
CA ALA A 104 5.63 4.48 1.53
C ALA A 104 4.53 3.44 1.21
N ILE A 105 4.83 2.16 1.31
CA ILE A 105 3.86 1.07 1.14
C ILE A 105 3.26 0.68 2.49
N SER A 106 4.11 0.52 3.51
CA SER A 106 3.70 0.10 4.85
C SER A 106 4.66 0.65 5.90
N THR A 107 4.11 1.23 6.96
CA THR A 107 4.89 1.59 8.15
C THR A 107 5.07 0.41 9.11
N ASN A 108 4.44 -0.71 8.81
CA ASN A 108 4.54 -1.95 9.57
C ASN A 108 5.55 -2.93 8.99
N HIS A 109 6.17 -2.60 7.86
CA HIS A 109 7.21 -3.42 7.27
C HIS A 109 8.58 -2.74 7.40
N TYR A 110 9.55 -3.50 7.88
CA TYR A 110 10.96 -3.18 7.76
C TYR A 110 11.54 -3.99 6.61
N CYS A 111 12.13 -3.32 5.64
CA CYS A 111 12.74 -3.97 4.48
C CYS A 111 14.22 -3.59 4.40
N LYS A 112 15.09 -4.60 4.30
CA LYS A 112 16.54 -4.42 4.18
C LYS A 112 17.10 -5.33 3.11
N LEU A 113 17.86 -4.74 2.20
CA LEU A 113 18.62 -5.45 1.17
C LEU A 113 20.08 -5.55 1.60
N ASP A 114 20.57 -6.77 1.79
CA ASP A 114 21.98 -7.04 2.04
C ASP A 114 22.59 -7.66 0.77
N ALA A 115 23.41 -6.88 0.10
CA ALA A 115 24.08 -7.24 -1.16
C ALA A 115 25.61 -7.37 -1.01
N ASP A 116 26.15 -7.15 0.20
CA ASP A 116 27.59 -7.11 0.46
C ASP A 116 28.17 -8.48 0.88
N THR A 117 27.36 -9.52 0.88
CA THR A 117 27.74 -10.86 1.40
C THR A 117 28.38 -11.77 0.35
N GLY A 118 28.98 -11.22 -0.71
CA GLY A 118 29.74 -12.00 -1.71
C GLY A 118 28.87 -12.58 -2.81
N ASP A 119 28.59 -13.89 -2.80
CA ASP A 119 27.83 -14.57 -3.85
C ASP A 119 26.32 -14.62 -3.62
N GLU A 120 25.85 -14.08 -2.50
CA GLU A 120 24.45 -14.05 -2.11
C GLU A 120 23.92 -12.61 -1.97
N VAL A 121 22.63 -12.45 -2.19
CA VAL A 121 21.89 -11.21 -1.94
C VAL A 121 20.64 -11.58 -1.15
N THR A 122 20.50 -11.03 0.03
CA THR A 122 19.37 -11.29 0.92
C THR A 122 18.47 -10.07 1.04
N LEU A 123 17.18 -10.26 0.80
CA LEU A 123 16.13 -9.28 1.09
C LEU A 123 15.38 -9.75 2.34
N SER A 124 15.59 -9.06 3.45
CA SER A 124 14.82 -9.27 4.68
C SER A 124 13.59 -8.35 4.66
N ILE A 125 12.43 -8.91 4.96
CA ILE A 125 11.18 -8.16 5.06
C ILE A 125 10.49 -8.60 6.35
N GLU A 126 10.46 -7.72 7.34
CA GLU A 126 9.94 -8.01 8.67
C GLU A 126 8.67 -7.21 8.96
N ILE A 127 7.66 -7.88 9.51
CA ILE A 127 6.49 -7.21 10.10
C ILE A 127 6.86 -6.77 11.51
N ILE A 128 6.72 -5.47 11.79
CA ILE A 128 7.12 -4.84 13.06
C ILE A 128 6.10 -5.17 14.15
N ASP A 129 4.82 -4.97 13.88
CA ASP A 129 3.70 -5.19 14.80
C ASP A 129 2.75 -6.23 14.25
N GLY A 130 2.45 -7.25 15.03
CA GLY A 130 1.50 -8.30 14.70
C GLY A 130 1.98 -9.66 15.12
N GLU A 131 1.05 -10.51 15.51
CA GLU A 131 1.29 -11.87 15.95
C GLU A 131 0.23 -12.82 15.37
N GLY A 132 0.49 -14.11 15.45
CA GLY A 132 -0.43 -15.14 15.06
C GLY A 132 -0.54 -15.37 13.55
N ARG A 133 -1.57 -16.10 13.16
CA ARG A 133 -1.73 -16.62 11.81
C ARG A 133 -1.83 -15.53 10.73
N GLY A 134 -2.52 -14.43 11.02
CA GLY A 134 -2.63 -13.30 10.08
C GLY A 134 -1.27 -12.69 9.74
N ARG A 135 -0.36 -12.60 10.73
CA ARG A 135 1.03 -12.17 10.51
C ARG A 135 1.77 -13.15 9.61
N ASP A 136 1.66 -14.44 9.89
CA ASP A 136 2.37 -15.48 9.13
C ASP A 136 1.93 -15.52 7.67
N LEU A 137 0.62 -15.42 7.42
CA LEU A 137 0.06 -15.36 6.06
C LEU A 137 0.45 -14.07 5.32
N THR A 138 0.46 -12.92 6.01
CA THR A 138 0.94 -11.65 5.43
C THR A 138 2.38 -11.78 5.00
N GLN A 139 3.23 -12.36 5.83
CA GLN A 139 4.65 -12.50 5.56
C GLN A 139 4.92 -13.48 4.42
N LEU A 140 4.25 -14.62 4.44
CA LEU A 140 4.32 -15.61 3.36
C LEU A 140 3.90 -15.01 2.01
N TRP A 141 2.76 -14.28 2.00
CA TRP A 141 2.32 -13.55 0.82
C TRP A 141 3.35 -12.53 0.33
N THR A 142 3.97 -11.79 1.24
CA THR A 142 4.95 -10.75 0.90
C THR A 142 6.18 -11.34 0.21
N LEU A 143 6.75 -12.44 0.75
CA LEU A 143 7.90 -13.11 0.15
C LEU A 143 7.55 -13.79 -1.17
N ALA A 144 6.42 -14.49 -1.24
CA ALA A 144 5.94 -15.15 -2.44
C ALA A 144 5.63 -14.14 -3.55
N THR A 145 4.95 -13.02 -3.25
CA THR A 145 4.67 -11.94 -4.21
C THR A 145 5.95 -11.28 -4.70
N THR A 146 6.93 -11.09 -3.82
CA THR A 146 8.25 -10.55 -4.21
C THR A 146 8.92 -11.46 -5.22
N LEU A 147 8.92 -12.78 -5.01
CA LEU A 147 9.49 -13.75 -5.95
C LEU A 147 8.72 -13.77 -7.29
N THR A 148 7.38 -13.79 -7.24
CA THR A 148 6.54 -13.73 -8.44
C THR A 148 6.82 -12.46 -9.25
N ARG A 149 6.95 -11.30 -8.59
CA ARG A 149 7.36 -10.03 -9.22
C ARG A 149 8.71 -10.14 -9.92
N CYS A 150 9.71 -10.74 -9.26
CA CYS A 150 11.03 -10.94 -9.84
C CYS A 150 10.97 -11.80 -11.11
N ARG A 151 10.22 -12.91 -11.08
CA ARG A 151 10.02 -13.80 -12.23
C ARG A 151 9.34 -13.09 -13.41
N LEU A 152 8.29 -12.33 -13.13
CA LEU A 152 7.58 -11.55 -14.15
C LEU A 152 8.46 -10.48 -14.78
N ALA A 153 9.25 -9.77 -13.98
CA ALA A 153 10.15 -8.73 -14.48
C ALA A 153 11.35 -9.30 -15.28
N LEU A 154 11.77 -10.53 -14.98
CA LEU A 154 12.80 -11.26 -15.72
C LEU A 154 12.25 -12.01 -16.93
N ASP A 155 10.95 -12.24 -17.01
CA ASP A 155 10.28 -13.16 -17.94
C ASP A 155 10.99 -14.53 -17.98
N ALA A 156 11.37 -15.03 -16.80
CA ALA A 156 12.15 -16.27 -16.68
C ALA A 156 12.01 -16.91 -15.28
N PRO A 157 12.22 -18.23 -15.19
CA PRO A 157 12.32 -18.89 -13.89
C PRO A 157 13.42 -18.28 -13.03
N LEU A 158 13.14 -18.20 -11.75
CA LEU A 158 14.06 -17.78 -10.70
C LEU A 158 13.74 -18.55 -9.44
N ASP A 159 14.67 -19.35 -8.96
CA ASP A 159 14.57 -20.01 -7.68
C ASP A 159 15.54 -19.34 -6.70
N PRO A 160 15.06 -18.88 -5.56
CA PRO A 160 15.95 -18.39 -4.51
C PRO A 160 16.83 -19.53 -3.96
N LEU A 161 17.93 -19.17 -3.34
CA LEU A 161 18.78 -20.13 -2.61
C LEU A 161 18.09 -20.62 -1.35
N ARG A 162 17.48 -19.67 -0.63
CA ARG A 162 16.84 -19.91 0.66
C ARG A 162 15.67 -18.96 0.87
N VAL A 163 14.67 -19.46 1.56
CA VAL A 163 13.58 -18.66 2.15
C VAL A 163 13.50 -18.99 3.63
N THR A 164 13.68 -17.99 4.47
CA THR A 164 13.56 -18.13 5.92
C THR A 164 12.23 -17.56 6.37
N LEU A 165 11.54 -18.26 7.25
CA LEU A 165 10.22 -17.93 7.75
C LEU A 165 10.20 -18.10 9.28
N ARG A 166 9.74 -17.09 10.00
CA ARG A 166 9.60 -17.16 11.46
C ARG A 166 8.47 -18.09 11.90
N GLN A 167 7.49 -18.31 11.03
CA GLN A 167 6.40 -19.24 11.30
C GLN A 167 6.90 -20.67 11.42
N PRO A 168 6.22 -21.55 12.21
CA PRO A 168 6.53 -22.97 12.24
C PRO A 168 6.23 -23.63 10.90
N ALA A 169 6.91 -24.73 10.63
CA ALA A 169 6.69 -25.50 9.41
C ALA A 169 5.23 -25.99 9.32
N PRO A 170 4.54 -25.78 8.19
CA PRO A 170 3.23 -26.34 7.97
C PRO A 170 3.31 -27.87 7.82
N LYS A 171 2.16 -28.54 7.90
CA LYS A 171 2.10 -30.00 7.75
C LYS A 171 2.38 -30.45 6.31
N ASP A 172 2.01 -29.61 5.36
CA ASP A 172 2.18 -29.83 3.94
C ASP A 172 3.02 -28.70 3.35
N LEU A 173 3.99 -29.05 2.51
CA LEU A 173 4.92 -28.12 1.86
C LEU A 173 4.73 -28.03 0.34
N ASP A 174 3.72 -28.69 -0.21
CA ASP A 174 3.53 -28.76 -1.67
C ASP A 174 3.38 -27.36 -2.29
N ALA A 175 2.54 -26.50 -1.71
CA ALA A 175 2.36 -25.13 -2.18
C ALA A 175 3.62 -24.29 -2.00
N HIS A 176 4.34 -24.44 -0.89
CA HIS A 176 5.60 -23.75 -0.63
C HIS A 176 6.68 -24.18 -1.63
N THR A 177 6.79 -25.47 -1.91
CA THR A 177 7.72 -26.02 -2.91
C THR A 177 7.34 -25.57 -4.31
N ALA A 178 6.05 -25.51 -4.63
CA ALA A 178 5.58 -25.04 -5.93
C ALA A 178 5.96 -23.57 -6.19
N ILE A 179 5.80 -22.68 -5.19
CA ILE A 179 6.10 -21.26 -5.35
C ILE A 179 7.59 -20.95 -5.24
N PHE A 180 8.32 -21.53 -4.29
CA PHE A 180 9.72 -21.22 -4.03
C PHE A 180 10.71 -22.10 -4.80
N GLY A 181 10.23 -23.12 -5.51
CA GLY A 181 11.04 -23.99 -6.35
C GLY A 181 12.04 -24.81 -5.55
N SER A 182 13.30 -24.77 -5.97
CA SER A 182 14.40 -25.54 -5.35
C SER A 182 15.02 -24.85 -4.11
N ALA A 183 14.39 -23.82 -3.56
CA ALA A 183 14.91 -23.11 -2.39
C ALA A 183 14.98 -23.99 -1.14
N ILE A 184 15.98 -23.74 -0.29
CA ILE A 184 15.98 -24.25 1.07
C ILE A 184 14.95 -23.46 1.87
N LEU A 185 13.97 -24.16 2.47
CA LEU A 185 12.94 -23.57 3.31
C LEU A 185 13.31 -23.77 4.78
N ASP A 186 13.61 -22.68 5.49
CA ASP A 186 13.93 -22.67 6.91
C ASP A 186 12.75 -22.07 7.69
N PHE A 187 12.08 -22.88 8.48
CA PHE A 187 11.00 -22.47 9.38
C PHE A 187 11.52 -22.28 10.80
N ASP A 188 10.71 -21.65 11.68
CA ASP A 188 11.10 -21.26 13.03
C ASP A 188 12.39 -20.43 13.05
N ALA A 189 12.66 -19.70 11.97
CA ALA A 189 13.84 -18.87 11.78
C ALA A 189 13.76 -17.57 12.60
N PRO A 190 14.88 -16.91 12.90
CA PRO A 190 14.86 -15.65 13.64
C PRO A 190 14.30 -14.46 12.85
N MET A 191 14.26 -14.56 11.50
CA MET A 191 13.81 -13.50 10.59
C MET A 191 13.13 -14.08 9.36
N ASP A 192 12.31 -13.25 8.72
CA ASP A 192 11.70 -13.57 7.43
C ASP A 192 12.53 -12.95 6.31
N ALA A 193 13.04 -13.76 5.37
CA ALA A 193 13.90 -13.30 4.29
C ALA A 193 13.87 -14.22 3.07
N ILE A 194 14.27 -13.65 1.93
CA ILE A 194 14.52 -14.40 0.70
C ILE A 194 15.94 -14.10 0.19
N THR A 195 16.71 -15.15 -0.08
CA THR A 195 18.10 -15.07 -0.50
C THR A 195 18.26 -15.57 -1.94
N PHE A 196 18.89 -14.76 -2.78
CA PHE A 196 19.18 -15.05 -4.17
C PHE A 196 20.69 -15.22 -4.41
N ARG A 197 21.08 -15.89 -5.49
CA ARG A 197 22.46 -15.82 -5.98
C ARG A 197 22.75 -14.41 -6.49
N ALA A 198 23.89 -13.84 -6.14
CA ALA A 198 24.28 -12.52 -6.63
C ALA A 198 24.32 -12.42 -8.17
N VAL A 199 24.68 -13.52 -8.86
CA VAL A 199 24.66 -13.58 -10.33
C VAL A 199 23.23 -13.42 -10.89
N ASP A 200 22.23 -13.98 -10.24
CA ASP A 200 20.83 -13.87 -10.68
C ASP A 200 20.30 -12.44 -10.48
N THR A 201 20.69 -11.76 -9.41
CA THR A 201 20.27 -10.38 -9.15
C THR A 201 20.89 -9.36 -10.11
N ARG A 202 22.01 -9.70 -10.78
CA ARG A 202 22.65 -8.86 -11.81
C ARG A 202 21.99 -8.99 -13.18
N ARG A 203 21.07 -9.93 -13.36
CA ARG A 203 20.34 -10.10 -14.63
C ARG A 203 19.55 -8.85 -14.96
N GLN A 204 19.57 -8.46 -16.22
CA GLN A 204 18.74 -7.35 -16.72
C GLN A 204 17.27 -7.76 -16.69
N LEU A 205 16.41 -6.82 -16.29
CA LEU A 205 14.97 -7.02 -16.38
C LEU A 205 14.51 -6.89 -17.82
N VAL A 206 13.69 -7.81 -18.29
CA VAL A 206 13.09 -7.72 -19.64
C VAL A 206 12.14 -6.52 -19.72
N THR A 207 11.54 -6.17 -18.60
CA THR A 207 10.65 -5.02 -18.46
C THR A 207 11.35 -3.68 -18.29
N GLN A 208 12.71 -3.64 -18.27
CA GLN A 208 13.46 -2.40 -18.06
C GLN A 208 13.05 -1.29 -19.03
N ASP A 209 12.83 -0.11 -18.49
CA ASP A 209 12.57 1.11 -19.26
C ASP A 209 13.22 2.31 -18.57
N PRO A 210 14.44 2.72 -19.01
CA PRO A 210 15.14 3.85 -18.40
C PRO A 210 14.41 5.19 -18.56
N THR A 211 13.54 5.31 -19.57
CA THR A 211 12.73 6.53 -19.77
C THR A 211 11.59 6.58 -18.76
N LEU A 212 10.88 5.48 -18.61
CA LEU A 212 9.83 5.34 -17.61
C LEU A 212 10.40 5.49 -16.18
N ALA A 213 11.50 4.82 -15.85
CA ALA A 213 12.17 4.94 -14.56
C ALA A 213 12.50 6.39 -14.22
N ARG A 214 13.01 7.18 -15.17
CA ARG A 214 13.34 8.60 -15.01
C ARG A 214 12.11 9.47 -14.75
N VAL A 215 10.96 9.12 -15.29
CA VAL A 215 9.69 9.81 -15.05
C VAL A 215 9.11 9.43 -13.70
N LEU A 216 9.17 8.15 -13.33
CA LEU A 216 8.56 7.63 -12.10
C LEU A 216 9.38 7.95 -10.84
N GLN A 217 10.72 7.99 -10.94
CA GLN A 217 11.61 8.23 -9.80
C GLN A 217 11.29 9.53 -9.04
N PRO A 218 11.14 10.70 -9.70
CA PRO A 218 10.76 11.93 -9.01
C PRO A 218 9.38 11.86 -8.34
N LEU A 219 8.44 11.10 -8.93
CA LEU A 219 7.11 10.89 -8.33
C LEU A 219 7.21 10.04 -7.06
N ALA A 220 8.05 8.98 -7.09
CA ALA A 220 8.29 8.15 -5.93
C ALA A 220 9.02 8.92 -4.81
N ASP A 221 10.00 9.77 -5.16
CA ASP A 221 10.72 10.63 -4.22
C ASP A 221 9.83 11.72 -3.61
N ALA A 222 8.76 12.11 -4.32
CA ALA A 222 7.78 13.09 -3.87
C ALA A 222 6.58 12.49 -3.12
N LEU A 223 6.55 11.16 -2.91
CA LEU A 223 5.49 10.54 -2.12
C LEU A 223 5.44 11.17 -0.73
N PRO A 224 4.25 11.56 -0.24
CA PRO A 224 4.14 12.08 1.11
C PRO A 224 4.57 11.01 2.11
N PRO A 225 5.18 11.39 3.24
CA PRO A 225 5.42 10.44 4.30
C PRO A 225 4.09 9.81 4.72
N PRO A 226 4.08 8.51 5.00
CA PRO A 226 2.86 7.87 5.49
C PRO A 226 2.38 8.57 6.76
N PRO A 227 1.07 8.57 7.02
CA PRO A 227 0.55 9.17 8.23
C PRO A 227 1.21 8.49 9.44
N THR A 228 1.74 9.29 10.35
CA THR A 228 2.30 8.78 11.59
C THR A 228 1.20 8.05 12.36
N PRO A 229 1.37 6.75 12.63
CA PRO A 229 0.38 6.04 13.44
C PRO A 229 0.22 6.74 14.80
N PRO A 230 -0.97 6.83 15.34
CA PRO A 230 -1.16 7.33 16.69
C PRO A 230 -0.37 6.48 17.70
N ASP A 231 0.49 7.12 18.49
CA ASP A 231 1.41 6.43 19.41
C ASP A 231 0.67 5.75 20.57
N THR A 232 -0.50 6.28 20.93
CA THR A 232 -1.27 5.76 22.06
C THR A 232 -2.64 5.24 21.64
N TRP A 233 -3.17 4.30 22.43
CA TRP A 233 -4.54 3.81 22.26
C TRP A 233 -5.59 4.94 22.22
N ILE A 234 -5.40 5.99 23.03
CA ILE A 234 -6.31 7.14 23.07
C ILE A 234 -6.23 7.93 21.76
N GLU A 235 -5.05 8.11 21.19
CA GLU A 235 -4.87 8.77 19.89
C GLU A 235 -5.47 7.93 18.76
N GLN A 236 -5.34 6.60 18.81
CA GLN A 236 -6.00 5.71 17.86
C GLN A 236 -7.53 5.86 17.91
N VAL A 237 -8.09 5.93 19.12
CA VAL A 237 -9.54 6.20 19.31
C VAL A 237 -9.90 7.58 18.77
N ALA A 238 -9.10 8.60 19.02
CA ALA A 238 -9.34 9.96 18.52
C ALA A 238 -9.32 10.01 16.99
N SER A 239 -8.36 9.33 16.36
CA SER A 239 -8.26 9.20 14.91
C SER A 239 -9.47 8.48 14.31
N ALA A 240 -9.88 7.35 14.90
CA ALA A 240 -11.05 6.60 14.45
C ALA A 240 -12.37 7.39 14.64
N ILE A 241 -12.47 8.20 15.69
CA ILE A 241 -13.61 9.11 15.88
C ILE A 241 -13.60 10.20 14.80
N SER A 242 -12.43 10.77 14.48
CA SER A 242 -12.29 11.79 13.44
C SER A 242 -12.73 11.25 12.08
N GLN A 243 -12.29 10.05 11.73
CA GLN A 243 -12.70 9.36 10.50
C GLN A 243 -14.22 9.13 10.48
N ALA A 244 -14.81 8.61 11.55
CA ALA A 244 -16.26 8.39 11.65
C ALA A 244 -17.06 9.70 11.57
N LEU A 245 -16.49 10.84 12.01
CA LEU A 245 -17.06 12.17 11.84
C LEU A 245 -17.01 12.64 10.38
N ASP A 246 -15.93 12.33 9.64
CA ASP A 246 -15.80 12.62 8.21
C ASP A 246 -16.86 11.88 7.39
N ASP A 247 -17.14 10.62 7.78
CA ASP A 247 -18.16 9.78 7.16
C ASP A 247 -19.60 10.14 7.61
N GLY A 248 -19.76 11.09 8.52
CA GLY A 248 -21.07 11.52 9.06
C GLY A 248 -21.79 10.48 9.93
N GLN A 249 -21.13 9.36 10.29
CA GLN A 249 -21.73 8.23 11.01
C GLN A 249 -20.98 7.87 12.31
N VAL A 250 -20.79 8.83 13.18
CA VAL A 250 -20.06 8.60 14.43
C VAL A 250 -20.93 7.94 15.49
N SER A 251 -20.58 6.69 15.86
CA SER A 251 -21.19 5.96 16.97
C SER A 251 -20.17 5.02 17.62
N LEU A 252 -20.44 4.60 18.86
CA LEU A 252 -19.56 3.66 19.56
C LEU A 252 -19.35 2.35 18.79
N PRO A 253 -20.38 1.71 18.17
CA PRO A 253 -20.17 0.52 17.35
C PRO A 253 -19.31 0.78 16.11
N VAL A 254 -19.50 1.89 15.40
CA VAL A 254 -18.72 2.26 14.21
C VAL A 254 -17.24 2.43 14.58
N VAL A 255 -16.93 3.20 15.63
CA VAL A 255 -15.55 3.41 16.07
C VAL A 255 -14.92 2.13 16.63
N ALA A 256 -15.68 1.30 17.34
CA ALA A 256 -15.19 -0.01 17.78
C ALA A 256 -14.84 -0.90 16.58
N HIS A 257 -15.65 -0.85 15.54
CA HIS A 257 -15.42 -1.56 14.30
C HIS A 257 -14.16 -1.07 13.56
N LEU A 258 -13.98 0.26 13.43
CA LEU A 258 -12.77 0.86 12.86
C LEU A 258 -11.49 0.47 13.63
N LEU A 259 -11.62 0.26 14.95
CA LEU A 259 -10.52 -0.18 15.82
C LEU A 259 -10.41 -1.72 15.92
N ILE A 260 -11.17 -2.45 15.10
CA ILE A 260 -11.19 -3.93 15.09
C ILE A 260 -11.39 -4.50 16.49
N THR A 261 -12.36 -3.94 17.21
CA THR A 261 -12.67 -4.35 18.59
C THR A 261 -14.17 -4.33 18.84
N SER A 262 -14.62 -4.96 19.93
CA SER A 262 -16.02 -4.87 20.32
C SER A 262 -16.33 -3.55 21.05
N PRO A 263 -17.57 -3.04 20.98
CA PRO A 263 -17.98 -1.86 21.76
C PRO A 263 -17.71 -2.00 23.26
N ARG A 264 -17.85 -3.20 23.80
CA ARG A 264 -17.55 -3.54 25.21
C ARG A 264 -16.05 -3.40 25.50
N THR A 265 -15.20 -3.93 24.61
CA THR A 265 -13.75 -3.85 24.75
C THR A 265 -13.28 -2.40 24.63
N LEU A 266 -13.80 -1.64 23.65
CA LEU A 266 -13.52 -0.21 23.50
C LEU A 266 -13.85 0.56 24.78
N GLN A 267 -15.05 0.37 25.34
CA GLN A 267 -15.43 1.03 26.60
C GLN A 267 -14.57 0.61 27.79
N ARG A 268 -14.17 -0.65 27.88
CA ARG A 268 -13.27 -1.15 28.93
C ARG A 268 -11.91 -0.48 28.84
N ARG A 269 -11.28 -0.50 27.65
CA ARG A 269 -9.96 0.12 27.43
C ARG A 269 -9.97 1.64 27.64
N LEU A 270 -11.04 2.34 27.25
CA LEU A 270 -11.19 3.76 27.54
C LEU A 270 -11.23 4.04 29.04
N ARG A 271 -11.93 3.19 29.82
CA ARG A 271 -11.95 3.32 31.29
C ARG A 271 -10.60 3.02 31.92
N GLU A 272 -9.89 2.01 31.44
CA GLU A 272 -8.51 1.69 31.86
C GLU A 272 -7.55 2.85 31.57
N ALA A 273 -7.77 3.58 30.48
CA ALA A 273 -7.03 4.80 30.13
C ALA A 273 -7.55 6.08 30.82
N GLY A 274 -8.45 5.96 31.79
CA GLY A 274 -8.94 7.09 32.59
C GLY A 274 -9.93 8.02 31.87
N THR A 275 -10.55 7.57 30.77
CA THR A 275 -11.48 8.36 29.97
C THR A 275 -12.78 7.61 29.64
N THR A 276 -13.66 8.21 28.85
CA THR A 276 -14.94 7.60 28.44
C THR A 276 -15.21 7.92 26.96
N TRP A 277 -16.01 7.09 26.28
CA TRP A 277 -16.47 7.32 24.92
C TRP A 277 -17.01 8.74 24.70
N ARG A 278 -17.88 9.20 25.61
CA ARG A 278 -18.47 10.53 25.50
C ARG A 278 -17.42 11.64 25.58
N ARG A 279 -16.43 11.48 26.46
CA ARG A 279 -15.35 12.48 26.62
C ARG A 279 -14.45 12.54 25.37
N GLU A 280 -14.09 11.40 24.80
CA GLU A 280 -13.26 11.37 23.58
C GLU A 280 -14.03 11.88 22.36
N LEU A 281 -15.31 11.53 22.22
CA LEU A 281 -16.16 12.09 21.16
C LEU A 281 -16.35 13.60 21.29
N ASP A 282 -16.57 14.11 22.51
CA ASP A 282 -16.69 15.56 22.74
C ASP A 282 -15.35 16.26 22.46
N ARG A 283 -14.20 15.65 22.79
CA ARG A 283 -12.87 16.17 22.48
C ARG A 283 -12.65 16.26 20.97
N ALA A 284 -12.89 15.19 20.23
CA ALA A 284 -12.71 15.15 18.78
C ALA A 284 -13.59 16.19 18.07
N ARG A 285 -14.85 16.34 18.49
CA ARG A 285 -15.75 17.37 17.96
C ARG A 285 -15.27 18.79 18.25
N ALA A 286 -14.73 19.03 19.44
CA ALA A 286 -14.21 20.33 19.83
C ALA A 286 -12.96 20.71 19.03
N THR A 287 -12.04 19.75 18.81
CA THR A 287 -10.85 19.93 17.97
C THR A 287 -11.26 20.27 16.54
N ARG A 288 -12.17 19.51 15.95
CA ARG A 288 -12.67 19.71 14.58
C ARG A 288 -13.35 21.09 14.41
N LEU A 289 -14.13 21.51 15.40
CA LEU A 289 -14.71 22.84 15.39
C LEU A 289 -13.67 23.96 15.46
N ALA A 290 -12.61 23.77 16.25
CA ALA A 290 -11.53 24.73 16.38
C ALA A 290 -10.67 24.84 15.11
N GLU A 291 -10.41 23.74 14.42
CA GLU A 291 -9.67 23.69 13.17
C GLU A 291 -10.40 24.41 12.04
N GLN A 292 -11.73 24.30 12.00
CA GLN A 292 -12.57 24.92 10.97
C GLN A 292 -13.23 26.25 11.42
N ALA A 293 -12.88 26.75 12.60
CA ALA A 293 -13.40 28.03 13.10
C ALA A 293 -12.97 29.25 12.26
N ARG A 294 -12.10 29.06 11.26
CA ARG A 294 -11.67 30.10 10.30
C ARG A 294 -12.64 30.26 9.14
N ASP A 295 -13.52 29.31 8.89
CA ASP A 295 -14.53 29.37 7.85
C ASP A 295 -15.85 29.85 8.46
N ASP A 296 -16.53 30.82 7.82
CA ASP A 296 -17.85 31.35 8.22
C ASP A 296 -18.95 30.30 7.99
N LEU A 297 -18.89 29.19 8.72
CA LEU A 297 -19.88 28.12 8.63
C LEU A 297 -21.22 28.56 9.24
N SER A 298 -22.31 28.30 8.49
CA SER A 298 -23.68 28.45 9.00
C SER A 298 -23.92 27.52 10.20
N ARG A 299 -25.02 27.76 10.95
CA ARG A 299 -25.41 26.89 12.06
C ARG A 299 -25.64 25.45 11.64
N ASP A 300 -26.27 25.28 10.47
CA ASP A 300 -26.53 23.95 9.89
C ASP A 300 -25.24 23.27 9.41
N GLY A 301 -24.34 24.03 8.78
CA GLY A 301 -23.02 23.54 8.38
C GLY A 301 -22.20 23.05 9.58
N ARG A 302 -22.26 23.74 10.72
CA ARG A 302 -21.60 23.29 11.97
C ARG A 302 -22.22 22.01 12.54
N ALA A 303 -23.56 21.86 12.46
CA ALA A 303 -24.22 20.65 12.90
C ALA A 303 -23.84 19.44 12.04
N GLN A 304 -23.82 19.62 10.72
CA GLN A 304 -23.39 18.60 9.77
C GLN A 304 -21.92 18.21 9.99
N LEU A 305 -21.03 19.21 10.13
CA LEU A 305 -19.60 19.01 10.40
C LEU A 305 -19.34 18.13 11.61
N LEU A 306 -20.14 18.27 12.65
CA LEU A 306 -19.96 17.56 13.92
C LEU A 306 -20.84 16.32 14.05
N ALA A 307 -21.52 15.92 12.97
CA ALA A 307 -22.47 14.82 12.92
C ALA A 307 -23.54 14.92 14.04
N TYR A 308 -24.15 16.10 14.19
CA TYR A 308 -25.33 16.31 15.01
C TYR A 308 -26.59 16.34 14.17
N ALA A 309 -27.65 15.75 14.67
CA ALA A 309 -28.96 15.73 14.00
C ALA A 309 -29.63 17.12 13.94
N ASP A 310 -29.27 18.04 14.85
CA ASP A 310 -29.86 19.37 14.92
C ASP A 310 -28.85 20.44 15.39
N PRO A 311 -29.00 21.71 14.91
CA PRO A 311 -28.12 22.82 15.28
C PRO A 311 -28.15 23.20 16.77
N GLY A 312 -29.27 22.95 17.45
CA GLY A 312 -29.43 23.26 18.88
C GLY A 312 -28.54 22.36 19.76
N SER A 313 -28.32 21.11 19.34
CA SER A 313 -27.41 20.18 20.00
C SER A 313 -25.95 20.62 19.88
N THR A 314 -25.58 21.17 18.75
CA THR A 314 -24.24 21.74 18.49
C THR A 314 -23.96 22.92 19.45
N TRP A 315 -24.90 23.85 19.60
CA TRP A 315 -24.75 25.00 20.49
C TRP A 315 -24.59 24.58 21.95
N ARG A 316 -25.46 23.66 22.41
CA ARG A 316 -25.38 23.11 23.78
C ARG A 316 -24.05 22.41 24.05
N ALA A 317 -23.52 21.69 23.07
CA ALA A 317 -22.24 21.03 23.16
C ALA A 317 -21.05 22.03 23.19
N ALA A 318 -21.03 23.00 22.30
CA ALA A 318 -20.00 24.05 22.28
C ALA A 318 -19.90 24.82 23.58
N ARG A 319 -21.06 25.12 24.23
CA ARG A 319 -21.09 25.76 25.52
C ARG A 319 -20.53 24.88 26.67
N ARG A 320 -20.71 23.57 26.60
CA ARG A 320 -20.06 22.63 27.55
C ARG A 320 -18.57 22.58 27.37
N TRP A 321 -18.10 22.55 26.13
CA TRP A 321 -16.67 22.45 25.81
C TRP A 321 -15.88 23.68 26.25
N SER A 322 -16.45 24.88 26.07
CA SER A 322 -15.83 26.13 26.55
C SER A 322 -15.66 26.19 28.06
N ALA A 323 -16.45 25.40 28.82
CA ALA A 323 -16.34 25.30 30.25
C ALA A 323 -15.38 24.19 30.75
N THR A 324 -15.02 23.25 29.91
CA THR A 324 -14.33 22.00 30.34
C THR A 324 -12.95 21.83 29.70
N LEU A 325 -12.66 22.48 28.56
CA LEU A 325 -11.36 22.45 27.91
C LEU A 325 -10.53 23.65 28.38
N PRO A 326 -9.26 23.44 28.82
CA PRO A 326 -8.39 24.56 29.13
C PRO A 326 -8.26 25.41 27.86
N ALA A 327 -8.45 26.71 28.00
CA ALA A 327 -8.23 27.68 26.95
C ALA A 327 -6.82 27.43 26.37
N HIS A 328 -6.72 27.11 25.07
CA HIS A 328 -5.44 27.12 24.38
C HIS A 328 -4.87 28.53 24.55
N SER A 329 -3.86 28.69 25.38
CA SER A 329 -3.12 29.91 25.49
C SER A 329 -2.55 30.25 24.11
N PRO A 330 -2.88 31.39 23.50
CA PRO A 330 -2.25 31.78 22.26
C PRO A 330 -0.75 31.93 22.54
N ASN A 331 0.06 31.33 21.68
CA ASN A 331 1.50 31.41 21.71
C ASN A 331 1.97 32.89 21.87
N PRO A 332 2.67 33.27 22.95
CA PRO A 332 2.98 34.67 23.23
C PRO A 332 4.07 35.30 22.33
N ARG A 333 4.35 34.71 21.15
CA ARG A 333 5.40 35.16 20.23
C ARG A 333 4.93 35.79 18.93
N GLN A 334 3.68 36.20 18.81
CA GLN A 334 3.26 37.09 17.72
C GLN A 334 2.79 38.41 18.29
N LYS A 335 3.75 39.35 18.51
CA LYS A 335 3.42 40.75 18.65
C LYS A 335 2.85 41.26 17.32
N PRO A 336 1.72 42.02 17.34
CA PRO A 336 1.24 42.67 16.14
C PRO A 336 2.29 43.71 15.72
N ILE A 337 2.75 43.64 14.48
CA ILE A 337 3.54 44.69 13.86
C ILE A 337 2.58 45.85 13.64
N SER A 338 2.66 46.84 14.53
CA SER A 338 2.02 48.14 14.37
C SER A 338 2.63 48.81 13.14
N GLY A 339 1.77 48.98 12.11
CA GLY A 339 2.15 49.70 10.91
C GLY A 339 2.35 51.19 11.19
N ASP A 340 3.57 51.64 11.13
CA ASP A 340 3.91 53.07 11.01
C ASP A 340 4.09 53.41 9.53
N HIS A 341 3.13 54.14 9.00
CA HIS A 341 3.21 54.70 7.67
C HIS A 341 4.31 55.77 7.63
N ARG A 342 5.51 55.42 7.24
CA ARG A 342 6.50 56.39 6.73
C ARG A 342 6.80 56.13 5.28
N LYS A 343 6.46 57.14 4.50
CA LYS A 343 6.86 57.35 3.12
C LYS A 343 8.33 57.06 2.95
N PHE A 344 8.72 56.19 2.07
CA PHE A 344 10.06 56.09 1.56
C PHE A 344 10.07 56.54 0.10
N ASP A 345 10.78 57.67 -0.09
CA ASP A 345 11.22 58.19 -1.37
C ASP A 345 12.16 57.19 -2.07
N LYS A 346 12.05 57.17 -3.39
CA LYS A 346 12.97 56.48 -4.28
C LYS A 346 14.39 57.08 -4.16
N PRO A 347 15.42 56.28 -4.22
CA PRO A 347 16.70 56.73 -4.76
C PRO A 347 17.05 56.06 -6.08
N ASP A 348 17.69 56.90 -6.87
CA ASP A 348 18.22 56.70 -8.18
C ASP A 348 19.23 55.60 -8.39
N ILE A 349 19.23 55.13 -9.61
CA ILE A 349 20.22 54.28 -10.25
C ILE A 349 21.56 54.97 -10.36
N LEU A 350 22.64 54.39 -9.86
CA LEU A 350 24.00 54.65 -10.37
C LEU A 350 24.85 53.39 -10.41
N LYS A 351 25.16 53.02 -11.63
CA LYS A 351 26.26 52.26 -12.21
C LYS A 351 27.49 52.05 -11.30
N THR A 352 27.95 50.79 -11.19
CA THR A 352 29.38 50.51 -11.24
C THR A 352 29.68 49.14 -11.85
N ARG A 353 30.68 49.16 -12.68
CA ARG A 353 31.32 48.18 -13.56
C ARG A 353 31.92 46.97 -12.85
N ALA A 354 31.72 45.82 -13.46
CA ALA A 354 32.68 44.85 -14.06
C ALA A 354 33.89 44.35 -13.22
N THR A 355 33.98 43.02 -13.10
CA THR A 355 35.08 42.16 -13.66
C THR A 355 34.72 40.70 -13.39
N SER A 356 34.48 39.95 -14.40
CA SER A 356 35.21 38.91 -15.15
C SER A 356 35.46 37.58 -14.41
N ARG A 357 34.90 36.52 -14.87
CA ARG A 357 35.48 35.37 -15.55
C ARG A 357 34.65 34.09 -15.28
N GLY A 358 34.32 33.40 -16.37
CA GLY A 358 34.13 31.95 -16.45
C GLY A 358 32.73 31.49 -16.88
N GLY A 359 32.27 31.90 -18.06
CA GLY A 359 31.08 31.35 -18.67
C GLY A 359 31.44 30.17 -19.59
N LEU A 360 30.74 29.06 -19.49
CA LEU A 360 30.60 28.12 -20.58
C LEU A 360 29.15 28.21 -21.11
N ASN A 361 29.13 28.75 -22.32
CA ASN A 361 27.94 29.01 -23.10
C ASN A 361 27.56 27.74 -23.87
N TRP A 362 26.32 27.30 -23.77
CA TRP A 362 25.71 26.34 -24.69
C TRP A 362 24.52 27.03 -25.33
N ASN A 363 24.77 27.65 -26.48
CA ASN A 363 23.74 27.95 -27.45
C ASN A 363 24.28 27.70 -28.85
N GLU A 364 23.36 27.19 -29.67
CA GLU A 364 23.38 27.13 -31.14
C GLU A 364 24.10 25.95 -31.81
N THR A 365 23.28 25.02 -32.31
CA THR A 365 23.03 24.99 -33.77
C THR A 365 21.73 24.30 -34.10
N SER A 366 20.81 25.12 -34.63
CA SER A 366 19.67 24.67 -35.42
C SER A 366 20.16 24.11 -36.72
N ASP A 367 19.82 22.87 -37.05
CA ASP A 367 19.72 22.48 -38.45
C ASP A 367 18.45 21.68 -38.68
N ARG A 368 17.52 22.31 -39.40
CA ARG A 368 16.26 21.75 -39.85
C ARG A 368 16.49 21.18 -41.24
N SER A 369 16.35 19.88 -41.39
CA SER A 369 16.04 19.28 -42.70
C SER A 369 14.89 18.27 -42.52
N PRO A 370 13.89 18.28 -43.39
CA PRO A 370 12.68 17.47 -43.21
C PRO A 370 12.87 16.06 -43.73
N ILE A 371 12.41 15.08 -42.94
CA ILE A 371 12.34 13.68 -43.33
C ILE A 371 11.07 13.47 -44.17
N PRO A 372 11.11 12.81 -45.34
CA PRO A 372 9.97 12.62 -46.21
C PRO A 372 9.02 11.52 -45.65
N VAL A 373 7.75 11.83 -45.72
CA VAL A 373 6.63 10.91 -45.51
C VAL A 373 6.64 9.87 -46.64
N GLN A 374 6.90 8.61 -46.31
CA GLN A 374 6.64 7.50 -47.24
C GLN A 374 5.24 6.92 -46.93
N ASP A 375 4.43 7.10 -47.95
CA ASP A 375 3.13 6.48 -48.21
C ASP A 375 3.24 4.94 -48.14
N ARG A 376 2.41 4.30 -47.33
CA ARG A 376 2.25 2.85 -47.24
C ARG A 376 0.78 2.46 -47.37
N ASP A 377 0.23 2.77 -48.51
CA ASP A 377 -0.88 2.01 -49.08
C ASP A 377 -0.31 1.02 -50.09
N GLN A 378 -0.47 -0.23 -49.83
CA GLN A 378 -0.53 -1.41 -50.73
C GLN A 378 0.07 -2.63 -50.02
N ARG A 379 -0.76 -3.43 -49.41
CA ARG A 379 -0.79 -4.90 -49.48
C ARG A 379 -2.01 -5.47 -48.75
N ARG A 380 -3.14 -5.37 -49.43
CA ARG A 380 -4.23 -6.36 -49.32
C ARG A 380 -3.89 -7.45 -50.35
N ALA A 381 -3.71 -8.68 -49.92
CA ALA A 381 -4.12 -9.92 -50.57
C ALA A 381 -3.41 -11.11 -49.91
N ALA A 382 -4.16 -11.96 -49.30
CA ALA A 382 -4.15 -13.43 -49.39
C ALA A 382 -4.58 -14.06 -48.06
N ARG A 383 -5.85 -14.35 -47.93
CA ARG A 383 -6.38 -15.39 -47.05
C ARG A 383 -6.31 -16.70 -47.83
N PRO A 384 -5.84 -17.83 -47.27
CA PRO A 384 -6.23 -19.14 -47.78
C PRO A 384 -7.43 -19.67 -46.98
N ASP A 385 -8.40 -20.04 -47.73
CA ASP A 385 -9.58 -20.87 -47.46
C ASP A 385 -9.21 -22.21 -46.80
N ARG A 386 -9.82 -22.55 -45.68
CA ARG A 386 -9.78 -23.89 -45.10
C ARG A 386 -11.20 -24.40 -44.86
N SER A 387 -11.82 -24.86 -45.90
CA SER A 387 -12.88 -25.85 -45.86
C SER A 387 -12.28 -27.21 -46.27
N ARG A 388 -12.29 -28.15 -45.34
CA ARG A 388 -12.52 -29.62 -45.59
C ARG A 388 -12.08 -30.42 -44.36
N SER A 389 -13.04 -30.89 -43.60
CA SER A 389 -12.96 -32.16 -42.88
C SER A 389 -12.99 -33.31 -43.92
N PRO A 390 -12.38 -34.47 -43.63
CA PRO A 390 -13.28 -35.59 -43.37
C PRO A 390 -12.83 -36.53 -42.22
N ASN A 391 -13.88 -37.06 -41.54
CA ASN A 391 -14.00 -38.34 -40.85
C ASN A 391 -13.00 -39.44 -41.19
N ALA A 392 -12.49 -40.12 -40.16
CA ALA A 392 -12.52 -41.60 -40.09
C ALA A 392 -12.06 -42.07 -38.69
N ARG A 393 -12.99 -42.69 -37.99
CA ARG A 393 -12.68 -43.72 -36.95
C ARG A 393 -12.35 -45.04 -37.69
N PRO A 394 -11.58 -45.94 -37.06
CA PRO A 394 -12.11 -47.28 -36.85
C PRO A 394 -12.06 -47.76 -35.40
N ARG A 395 -13.07 -48.58 -35.12
CA ARG A 395 -13.26 -49.48 -33.98
C ARG A 395 -12.44 -50.77 -34.20
N ALA A 396 -12.33 -51.47 -33.10
CA ALA A 396 -12.24 -52.93 -32.86
C ALA A 396 -10.96 -53.30 -32.10
N ASP A 397 -10.84 -54.22 -31.20
CA ASP A 397 -11.70 -55.18 -30.51
C ASP A 397 -10.89 -55.65 -29.28
N ALA A 398 -11.51 -55.82 -28.17
CA ALA A 398 -11.76 -57.01 -27.36
C ALA A 398 -10.66 -58.11 -27.33
N GLU A 399 -10.26 -58.51 -26.15
CA GLU A 399 -10.16 -59.82 -25.51
C GLU A 399 -9.26 -59.76 -24.28
N LEU A 400 -9.78 -59.93 -23.08
CA LEU A 400 -10.06 -61.13 -22.29
C LEU A 400 -8.83 -61.89 -21.75
N ARG A 401 -8.89 -62.11 -20.42
CA ARG A 401 -8.23 -63.16 -19.58
C ARG A 401 -6.86 -62.77 -19.00
N THR A 402 -6.52 -63.01 -17.75
CA THR A 402 -7.01 -63.88 -16.66
C THR A 402 -6.24 -63.52 -15.38
N LYS A 403 -6.90 -63.63 -14.23
CA LYS A 403 -6.22 -63.79 -12.92
C LYS A 403 -5.62 -65.22 -12.85
N PRO A 404 -4.60 -65.50 -12.03
CA PRO A 404 -4.88 -65.96 -10.70
C PRO A 404 -3.90 -65.50 -9.60
N GLN A 405 -4.44 -65.42 -8.41
CA GLN A 405 -4.01 -65.76 -7.08
C GLN A 405 -2.60 -66.34 -6.89
N HIS A 406 -1.79 -65.72 -6.02
CA HIS A 406 -1.32 -66.33 -4.75
C HIS A 406 -0.98 -65.22 -3.79
#